data_93ad2ba29a7097c7d6769688a6e7f148
#
_entry.id   93ad2ba29a7097c7d6769688a6e7f148
#
_cell.length_a   1.000
_cell.length_b   1.000
_cell.length_c   1.000
_cell.angle_alpha   90.00
_cell.angle_beta   90.00
_cell.angle_gamma   90.00
#
_symmetry.space_group_name_H-M   'P 1'
#
loop_
_entity.id
_entity.type
_entity.pdbx_description
1 polymer ?
#
loop_
_entity_poly.entity_id
_entity_poly.type
_entity_poly.pdbx_seq_one_letter_code
_entity_poly.pdbx_strand_id
1 'polypeptide(L)'
;MIDLKPYNTFGVSAKTPHLITVESKKTLIEALQLHPNALVLGKGSNILFTKDLQQPVILIANKGITTENWENDLVKVTAAAGESWDDLVQYTLLLGLCGLENLSLIPSSVGAAPIQNIGAYGVEQNQFFESCLALDCSNLTWVQFSREECQFGYRNSFFKNEGKGRFIIWEVSYVLPSKAAELNITYAPLKNYFEEHPEIQPTPKKIAELVIEIRKSKLPDPNQQGNAGSFFKNPVIKEELALQLKREFNDLPLYPASDGVKVAAGWLIEKAGFKGYFNGDAGVHDKQALVLVNKGGASGKEIANLAVQIQKKVFDQFRIRLEPEVTIL
;
A
#
# COMPACT_ATOMS: atom_id res chain seq x y z
N MET A 1 -23.39 10.66 14.48
CA MET A 1 -22.44 9.61 14.08
C MET A 1 -22.43 9.53 12.56
N ILE A 2 -21.25 9.58 11.94
CA ILE A 2 -21.04 9.56 10.48
C ILE A 2 -20.55 8.16 10.11
N ASP A 3 -21.11 7.55 9.05
CA ASP A 3 -20.67 6.25 8.57
C ASP A 3 -19.40 6.38 7.72
N LEU A 4 -18.38 5.60 8.04
CA LEU A 4 -17.11 5.53 7.36
C LEU A 4 -17.07 4.53 6.20
N LYS A 5 -18.22 3.90 5.86
CA LYS A 5 -18.29 2.97 4.73
C LYS A 5 -17.79 3.58 3.41
N PRO A 6 -18.11 4.85 3.05
CA PRO A 6 -17.57 5.48 1.84
C PRO A 6 -16.07 5.85 1.91
N TYR A 7 -15.46 5.76 3.08
CA TYR A 7 -14.09 6.23 3.35
C TYR A 7 -13.11 5.09 3.63
N ASN A 8 -13.47 3.85 3.28
CA ASN A 8 -12.55 2.71 3.29
C ASN A 8 -12.86 1.76 2.13
N THR A 9 -11.81 1.19 1.55
CA THR A 9 -11.93 0.35 0.36
C THR A 9 -12.49 -1.04 0.63
N PHE A 10 -12.56 -1.51 1.88
CA PHE A 10 -13.33 -2.70 2.24
C PHE A 10 -14.85 -2.48 2.15
N GLY A 11 -15.31 -1.23 2.13
CA GLY A 11 -16.75 -0.92 2.16
C GLY A 11 -17.43 -1.38 3.45
N VAL A 12 -16.67 -1.43 4.55
CA VAL A 12 -17.18 -1.82 5.86
C VAL A 12 -17.79 -0.61 6.55
N SER A 13 -19.00 -0.78 7.12
CA SER A 13 -19.63 0.25 7.95
C SER A 13 -18.97 0.29 9.33
N ALA A 14 -18.55 1.45 9.73
CA ALA A 14 -18.14 1.83 11.08
C ALA A 14 -18.48 3.31 11.29
N LYS A 15 -18.81 3.72 12.49
CA LYS A 15 -19.26 5.09 12.75
C LYS A 15 -18.20 5.88 13.50
N THR A 16 -18.14 7.19 13.23
CA THR A 16 -17.33 8.16 13.98
C THR A 16 -18.22 9.31 14.47
N PRO A 17 -17.90 9.97 15.60
CA PRO A 17 -18.65 11.14 16.05
C PRO A 17 -18.57 12.31 15.06
N HIS A 18 -17.40 12.55 14.47
CA HIS A 18 -17.15 13.63 13.49
C HIS A 18 -16.20 13.17 12.40
N LEU A 19 -16.45 13.67 11.17
CA LEU A 19 -15.55 13.58 10.05
C LEU A 19 -15.17 15.00 9.61
N ILE A 20 -13.89 15.32 9.67
CA ILE A 20 -13.36 16.66 9.40
C ILE A 20 -12.46 16.55 8.17
N THR A 21 -12.88 17.13 7.06
CA THR A 21 -12.07 17.20 5.85
C THR A 21 -11.15 18.40 5.92
N VAL A 22 -9.85 18.19 5.72
CA VAL A 22 -8.84 19.25 5.78
C VAL A 22 -8.12 19.39 4.44
N GLU A 23 -8.08 20.63 3.94
CA GLU A 23 -7.50 21.00 2.64
C GLU A 23 -6.36 22.02 2.78
N SER A 24 -6.14 22.57 3.98
CA SER A 24 -5.09 23.56 4.23
C SER A 24 -4.33 23.28 5.53
N LYS A 25 -3.08 23.75 5.61
CA LYS A 25 -2.25 23.67 6.82
C LYS A 25 -2.96 24.28 8.04
N LYS A 26 -3.70 25.37 7.82
CA LYS A 26 -4.46 26.07 8.86
C LYS A 26 -5.58 25.20 9.41
N THR A 27 -6.43 24.65 8.52
CA THR A 27 -7.56 23.79 8.93
C THR A 27 -7.12 22.50 9.59
N LEU A 28 -5.95 21.96 9.21
CA LEU A 28 -5.37 20.79 9.88
C LEU A 28 -4.97 21.11 11.33
N ILE A 29 -4.29 22.23 11.56
CA ILE A 29 -3.87 22.67 12.91
C ILE A 29 -5.10 22.93 13.78
N GLU A 30 -6.10 23.67 13.26
CA GLU A 30 -7.36 23.95 13.97
C GLU A 30 -8.10 22.65 14.34
N ALA A 31 -8.17 21.69 13.41
CA ALA A 31 -8.80 20.40 13.67
C ALA A 31 -8.10 19.59 14.77
N LEU A 32 -6.75 19.60 14.78
CA LEU A 32 -5.96 18.90 15.81
C LEU A 32 -6.01 19.60 17.18
N GLN A 33 -6.09 20.93 17.23
CA GLN A 33 -6.27 21.67 18.47
C GLN A 33 -7.61 21.33 19.14
N LEU A 34 -8.68 21.17 18.34
CA LEU A 34 -9.99 20.77 18.82
C LEU A 34 -10.08 19.26 19.12
N HIS A 35 -9.35 18.43 18.38
CA HIS A 35 -9.43 16.97 18.43
C HIS A 35 -8.04 16.34 18.37
N PRO A 36 -7.22 16.45 19.43
CA PRO A 36 -5.83 15.98 19.42
C PRO A 36 -5.69 14.45 19.25
N ASN A 37 -6.73 13.69 19.56
CA ASN A 37 -6.77 12.24 19.42
C ASN A 37 -7.51 11.76 18.15
N ALA A 38 -7.77 12.65 17.17
CA ALA A 38 -8.45 12.27 15.95
C ALA A 38 -7.62 11.22 15.17
N LEU A 39 -8.31 10.25 14.57
CA LEU A 39 -7.71 9.34 13.60
C LEU A 39 -7.50 10.08 12.28
N VAL A 40 -6.27 10.07 11.77
CA VAL A 40 -5.97 10.65 10.44
C VAL A 40 -6.15 9.58 9.37
N LEU A 41 -6.91 9.91 8.34
CA LEU A 41 -7.26 9.02 7.25
C LEU A 41 -6.90 9.65 5.88
N GLY A 42 -6.28 8.87 5.01
CA GLY A 42 -6.18 9.15 3.58
C GLY A 42 -7.36 8.49 2.84
N LYS A 43 -7.07 7.75 1.78
CA LYS A 43 -8.10 7.01 1.01
C LYS A 43 -8.70 5.79 1.73
N GLY A 44 -8.23 5.43 2.93
CA GLY A 44 -8.72 4.25 3.65
C GLY A 44 -8.48 2.91 2.93
N SER A 45 -7.47 2.85 2.07
CA SER A 45 -7.19 1.69 1.22
C SER A 45 -6.35 0.60 1.91
N ASN A 46 -5.87 0.85 3.12
CA ASN A 46 -5.10 -0.12 3.90
C ASN A 46 -5.56 -0.17 5.38
N ILE A 47 -6.88 -0.08 5.59
CA ILE A 47 -7.47 -0.05 6.93
C ILE A 47 -8.71 -0.96 6.98
N LEU A 48 -8.91 -1.62 8.11
CA LEU A 48 -10.09 -2.41 8.43
C LEU A 48 -10.68 -1.92 9.75
N PHE A 49 -11.86 -1.32 9.69
CA PHE A 49 -12.62 -0.94 10.89
C PHE A 49 -13.37 -2.17 11.41
N THR A 50 -13.13 -2.58 12.65
CA THR A 50 -13.82 -3.71 13.31
C THR A 50 -14.91 -3.29 14.27
N LYS A 51 -14.97 -1.99 14.58
CA LYS A 51 -15.94 -1.36 15.52
C LYS A 51 -16.11 0.11 15.21
N ASP A 52 -17.13 0.72 15.78
CA ASP A 52 -17.32 2.17 15.78
C ASP A 52 -16.17 2.88 16.49
N LEU A 53 -15.78 4.04 16.00
CA LEU A 53 -14.73 4.87 16.58
C LEU A 53 -15.34 5.79 17.64
N GLN A 54 -14.61 5.98 18.74
CA GLN A 54 -14.95 6.96 19.77
C GLN A 54 -14.35 8.34 19.48
N GLN A 55 -13.27 8.40 18.68
CA GLN A 55 -12.62 9.63 18.26
C GLN A 55 -13.11 10.13 16.89
N PRO A 56 -13.01 11.43 16.63
CA PRO A 56 -13.18 12.01 15.29
C PRO A 56 -12.18 11.45 14.28
N VAL A 57 -12.53 11.57 12.99
CA VAL A 57 -11.66 11.27 11.86
C VAL A 57 -11.32 12.56 11.13
N ILE A 58 -10.04 12.80 10.89
CA ILE A 58 -9.52 13.86 10.00
C ILE A 58 -9.19 13.21 8.66
N LEU A 59 -9.87 13.64 7.61
CA LEU A 59 -9.62 13.23 6.23
C LEU A 59 -8.68 14.23 5.56
N ILE A 60 -7.50 13.77 5.13
CA ILE A 60 -6.54 14.60 4.40
C ILE A 60 -6.98 14.70 2.95
N ALA A 61 -7.33 15.92 2.51
CA ALA A 61 -7.89 16.19 1.19
C ALA A 61 -7.19 17.36 0.45
N ASN A 62 -6.03 17.79 0.93
CA ASN A 62 -5.23 18.82 0.27
C ASN A 62 -4.80 18.35 -1.12
N LYS A 63 -4.72 19.31 -2.09
CA LYS A 63 -4.48 19.04 -3.49
C LYS A 63 -3.35 19.89 -4.04
N GLY A 64 -2.77 19.42 -5.11
CA GLY A 64 -1.75 20.10 -5.90
C GLY A 64 -0.54 19.21 -6.18
N ILE A 65 -0.07 19.28 -7.42
CA ILE A 65 1.19 18.66 -7.87
C ILE A 65 1.99 19.76 -8.54
N THR A 66 3.23 19.92 -8.14
CA THR A 66 4.18 20.87 -8.74
C THR A 66 5.43 20.16 -9.21
N THR A 67 6.09 20.73 -10.21
CA THR A 67 7.34 20.21 -10.74
C THR A 67 8.38 21.32 -10.82
N GLU A 68 9.63 20.95 -10.56
CA GLU A 68 10.79 21.81 -10.76
C GLU A 68 11.92 21.02 -11.40
N ASN A 69 12.70 21.66 -12.27
CA ASN A 69 13.89 21.03 -12.84
C ASN A 69 14.88 20.76 -11.72
N TRP A 70 15.45 19.55 -11.75
CA TRP A 70 16.49 19.10 -10.84
C TRP A 70 17.79 18.88 -11.63
N GLU A 71 18.89 18.64 -10.96
CA GLU A 71 20.15 18.39 -11.62
C GLU A 71 20.14 17.14 -12.51
N ASN A 72 20.96 17.11 -13.54
CA ASN A 72 21.26 15.92 -14.36
C ASN A 72 20.03 15.28 -15.05
N ASP A 73 19.19 16.06 -15.73
CA ASP A 73 17.98 15.56 -16.40
C ASP A 73 16.96 14.90 -15.44
N LEU A 74 17.01 15.26 -14.17
CA LEU A 74 16.01 14.86 -13.17
C LEU A 74 14.95 15.96 -13.02
N VAL A 75 13.77 15.56 -12.58
CA VAL A 75 12.67 16.46 -12.24
C VAL A 75 12.19 16.13 -10.84
N LYS A 76 12.13 17.14 -9.97
CA LYS A 76 11.49 16.98 -8.68
C LYS A 76 10.00 17.23 -8.83
N VAL A 77 9.22 16.27 -8.37
CA VAL A 77 7.75 16.31 -8.36
C VAL A 77 7.29 16.31 -6.92
N THR A 78 6.63 17.40 -6.50
CA THR A 78 6.05 17.52 -5.16
C THR A 78 4.54 17.42 -5.24
N ALA A 79 3.96 16.48 -4.51
CA ALA A 79 2.52 16.23 -4.52
C ALA A 79 1.94 16.35 -3.11
N ALA A 80 0.76 16.96 -3.00
CA ALA A 80 0.00 17.07 -1.77
C ALA A 80 -0.44 15.68 -1.26
N ALA A 81 -0.47 15.48 0.04
CA ALA A 81 -0.76 14.19 0.68
C ALA A 81 -2.14 13.61 0.33
N GLY A 82 -3.14 14.47 0.09
CA GLY A 82 -4.50 14.09 -0.30
C GLY A 82 -4.66 13.77 -1.79
N GLU A 83 -3.60 13.88 -2.60
CA GLU A 83 -3.64 13.43 -4.00
C GLU A 83 -3.78 11.92 -4.10
N SER A 84 -4.38 11.46 -5.18
CA SER A 84 -4.39 10.05 -5.53
C SER A 84 -2.98 9.62 -5.94
N TRP A 85 -2.51 8.50 -5.42
CA TRP A 85 -1.25 7.92 -5.85
C TRP A 85 -1.23 7.62 -7.35
N ASP A 86 -2.30 6.99 -7.87
CA ASP A 86 -2.38 6.67 -9.29
C ASP A 86 -2.45 7.92 -10.18
N ASP A 87 -3.16 8.97 -9.72
CA ASP A 87 -3.19 10.25 -10.45
C ASP A 87 -1.79 10.89 -10.50
N LEU A 88 -0.98 10.78 -9.42
CA LEU A 88 0.42 11.20 -9.44
C LEU A 88 1.23 10.40 -10.45
N VAL A 89 1.08 9.06 -10.48
CA VAL A 89 1.78 8.20 -11.46
C VAL A 89 1.39 8.58 -12.87
N GLN A 90 0.09 8.74 -13.18
CA GLN A 90 -0.37 9.15 -14.51
C GLN A 90 0.14 10.55 -14.89
N TYR A 91 0.18 11.48 -13.94
CA TYR A 91 0.74 12.81 -14.15
C TYR A 91 2.23 12.76 -14.53
N THR A 92 3.04 11.94 -13.83
CA THR A 92 4.47 11.79 -14.14
C THR A 92 4.68 11.15 -15.52
N LEU A 93 3.85 10.17 -15.91
CA LEU A 93 3.88 9.55 -17.24
C LEU A 93 3.52 10.53 -18.36
N LEU A 94 2.55 11.44 -18.14
CA LEU A 94 2.20 12.50 -19.10
C LEU A 94 3.35 13.48 -19.35
N LEU A 95 4.21 13.70 -18.34
CA LEU A 95 5.42 14.51 -18.46
C LEU A 95 6.61 13.73 -19.05
N GLY A 96 6.44 12.44 -19.36
CA GLY A 96 7.53 11.59 -19.87
C GLY A 96 8.56 11.20 -18.80
N LEU A 97 8.21 11.32 -17.51
CA LEU A 97 9.06 10.92 -16.39
C LEU A 97 8.99 9.42 -16.14
N CYS A 98 10.09 8.86 -15.62
CA CYS A 98 10.24 7.44 -15.34
C CYS A 98 10.36 7.19 -13.83
N GLY A 99 10.07 5.94 -13.39
CA GLY A 99 10.35 5.45 -12.04
C GLY A 99 9.10 5.00 -11.29
N LEU A 100 7.94 5.64 -11.49
CA LEU A 100 6.71 5.29 -10.78
C LEU A 100 5.76 4.38 -11.59
N GLU A 101 6.04 4.06 -12.82
CA GLU A 101 5.20 3.28 -13.73
C GLU A 101 4.81 1.90 -13.19
N ASN A 102 5.73 1.22 -12.51
CA ASN A 102 5.46 -0.08 -11.88
C ASN A 102 4.46 0.01 -10.70
N LEU A 103 4.23 1.21 -10.18
CA LEU A 103 3.34 1.47 -9.06
C LEU A 103 1.97 1.99 -9.49
N SER A 104 1.62 1.85 -10.78
CA SER A 104 0.33 2.24 -11.35
C SER A 104 -0.84 1.50 -10.69
N LEU A 105 -2.00 2.17 -10.64
CA LEU A 105 -3.27 1.64 -10.13
C LEU A 105 -3.25 1.21 -8.64
N ILE A 106 -2.31 1.69 -7.82
CA ILE A 106 -2.34 1.46 -6.38
C ILE A 106 -3.36 2.43 -5.75
N PRO A 107 -4.41 1.93 -5.05
CA PRO A 107 -5.51 2.77 -4.55
C PRO A 107 -5.13 3.49 -3.24
N SER A 108 -4.00 4.19 -3.23
CA SER A 108 -3.50 4.93 -2.06
C SER A 108 -3.64 6.45 -2.25
N SER A 109 -3.44 7.21 -1.19
CA SER A 109 -3.09 8.63 -1.27
C SER A 109 -1.57 8.81 -1.23
N VAL A 110 -1.08 9.92 -1.77
CA VAL A 110 0.34 10.27 -1.78
C VAL A 110 0.92 10.30 -0.37
N GLY A 111 0.24 10.94 0.59
CA GLY A 111 0.72 11.01 1.98
C GLY A 111 0.74 9.67 2.72
N ALA A 112 -0.02 8.66 2.26
CA ALA A 112 0.01 7.32 2.83
C ALA A 112 1.13 6.45 2.25
N ALA A 113 1.68 6.81 1.10
CA ALA A 113 2.71 6.03 0.41
C ALA A 113 3.99 5.83 1.25
N PRO A 114 4.58 6.86 1.92
CA PRO A 114 5.76 6.69 2.74
C PRO A 114 5.51 5.91 4.03
N ILE A 115 4.28 5.88 4.56
CA ILE A 115 3.98 5.23 5.86
C ILE A 115 4.45 3.77 5.87
N GLN A 116 4.18 3.04 4.81
CA GLN A 116 4.58 1.63 4.70
C GLN A 116 5.48 1.35 3.49
N ASN A 117 6.12 2.40 2.94
CA ASN A 117 6.98 2.27 1.78
C ASN A 117 6.30 1.45 0.69
N ILE A 118 5.23 2.00 0.07
CA ILE A 118 4.48 1.24 -0.94
C ILE A 118 5.40 0.74 -2.05
N GLY A 119 5.16 -0.47 -2.49
CA GLY A 119 5.95 -1.11 -3.53
C GLY A 119 5.22 -2.27 -4.18
N ALA A 120 5.43 -2.44 -5.47
CA ALA A 120 4.87 -3.49 -6.29
C ALA A 120 5.73 -3.70 -7.54
N TYR A 121 5.66 -4.88 -8.13
CA TYR A 121 6.23 -5.18 -9.45
C TYR A 121 7.72 -4.83 -9.59
N GLY A 122 8.51 -5.08 -8.51
CA GLY A 122 9.96 -4.86 -8.49
C GLY A 122 10.41 -3.47 -8.09
N VAL A 123 9.48 -2.54 -7.81
CA VAL A 123 9.78 -1.15 -7.44
C VAL A 123 9.17 -0.82 -6.08
N GLU A 124 9.88 -0.05 -5.27
CA GLU A 124 9.38 0.60 -4.06
C GLU A 124 9.51 2.12 -4.20
N GLN A 125 8.55 2.88 -3.66
CA GLN A 125 8.51 4.34 -3.79
C GLN A 125 9.76 5.05 -3.21
N ASN A 126 10.40 4.44 -2.20
CA ASN A 126 11.61 4.99 -1.58
C ASN A 126 12.79 5.12 -2.55
N GLN A 127 12.79 4.40 -3.69
CA GLN A 127 13.84 4.50 -4.70
C GLN A 127 13.89 5.90 -5.33
N PHE A 128 12.75 6.58 -5.37
CA PHE A 128 12.57 7.90 -5.97
C PHE A 128 12.20 8.98 -4.96
N PHE A 129 11.93 8.59 -3.71
CA PHE A 129 11.57 9.51 -2.64
C PHE A 129 12.74 10.42 -2.31
N GLU A 130 12.49 11.72 -2.28
CA GLU A 130 13.45 12.76 -1.88
C GLU A 130 13.19 13.21 -0.44
N SER A 131 11.99 13.66 -0.17
CA SER A 131 11.62 14.20 1.14
C SER A 131 10.11 14.22 1.35
N CYS A 132 9.68 14.43 2.58
CA CYS A 132 8.28 14.80 2.86
C CYS A 132 8.22 15.87 3.94
N LEU A 133 7.21 16.74 3.84
CA LEU A 133 6.84 17.67 4.90
C LEU A 133 5.74 17.04 5.75
N ALA A 134 5.93 16.97 7.06
CA ALA A 134 4.96 16.44 7.99
C ALA A 134 4.71 17.40 9.15
N LEU A 135 3.50 17.37 9.70
CA LEU A 135 3.14 18.06 10.94
C LEU A 135 3.44 17.16 12.13
N ASP A 136 4.27 17.61 13.07
CA ASP A 136 4.42 16.98 14.38
C ASP A 136 3.22 17.34 15.27
N CYS A 137 2.37 16.35 15.55
CA CYS A 137 1.16 16.53 16.34
C CYS A 137 1.45 16.88 17.82
N SER A 138 2.67 16.63 18.31
CA SER A 138 3.02 16.88 19.71
C SER A 138 3.20 18.36 20.02
N ASN A 139 3.60 19.17 19.04
CA ASN A 139 3.91 20.59 19.19
C ASN A 139 3.36 21.48 18.06
N LEU A 140 2.66 20.85 17.08
CA LEU A 140 2.07 21.50 15.91
C LEU A 140 3.09 22.25 15.04
N THR A 141 4.32 21.73 14.93
CA THR A 141 5.36 22.27 14.08
C THR A 141 5.54 21.45 12.81
N TRP A 142 5.90 22.12 11.72
CA TRP A 142 6.20 21.47 10.44
C TRP A 142 7.65 20.97 10.43
N VAL A 143 7.84 19.71 10.07
CA VAL A 143 9.14 19.03 10.01
C VAL A 143 9.34 18.45 8.63
N GLN A 144 10.49 18.75 8.04
CA GLN A 144 10.95 18.11 6.79
C GLN A 144 11.69 16.82 7.15
N PHE A 145 11.35 15.72 6.49
CA PHE A 145 12.04 14.44 6.61
C PHE A 145 12.76 14.12 5.30
N SER A 146 14.04 13.83 5.37
CA SER A 146 14.82 13.26 4.27
C SER A 146 14.50 11.77 4.09
N ARG A 147 15.04 11.20 3.01
CA ARG A 147 14.93 9.76 2.74
C ARG A 147 15.55 8.91 3.86
N GLU A 148 16.70 9.34 4.37
CA GLU A 148 17.45 8.66 5.44
C GLU A 148 16.67 8.67 6.75
N GLU A 149 16.10 9.82 7.12
CA GLU A 149 15.30 9.98 8.33
C GLU A 149 14.01 9.17 8.29
N CYS A 150 13.47 8.89 7.10
CA CYS A 150 12.31 8.02 6.93
C CYS A 150 12.58 6.54 7.22
N GLN A 151 13.84 6.08 7.29
CA GLN A 151 14.26 4.72 7.64
C GLN A 151 13.45 3.64 6.91
N PHE A 152 13.33 3.78 5.59
CA PHE A 152 12.52 2.89 4.77
C PHE A 152 13.04 1.45 4.79
N GLY A 153 12.10 0.50 4.88
CA GLY A 153 12.34 -0.92 4.76
C GLY A 153 11.17 -1.61 4.05
N TYR A 154 11.24 -2.92 3.89
CA TYR A 154 10.14 -3.68 3.29
C TYR A 154 8.83 -3.54 4.08
N ARG A 155 7.85 -2.86 3.50
CA ARG A 155 6.55 -2.51 4.14
C ARG A 155 6.72 -1.81 5.48
N ASN A 156 7.76 -0.98 5.59
CA ASN A 156 8.16 -0.33 6.84
C ASN A 156 8.73 1.07 6.62
N SER A 157 8.62 1.93 7.64
CA SER A 157 9.23 3.24 7.73
C SER A 157 9.30 3.73 9.18
N PHE A 158 10.00 4.82 9.43
CA PHE A 158 9.94 5.57 10.68
C PHE A 158 8.49 5.88 11.11
N PHE A 159 7.65 6.33 10.17
CA PHE A 159 6.24 6.69 10.46
C PHE A 159 5.37 5.50 10.89
N LYS A 160 5.77 4.29 10.58
CA LYS A 160 5.07 3.06 11.00
C LYS A 160 5.53 2.54 12.37
N ASN A 161 6.72 2.94 12.81
CA ASN A 161 7.38 2.54 14.04
C ASN A 161 7.44 3.70 15.06
N GLU A 162 8.61 4.31 15.24
CA GLU A 162 8.90 5.32 16.28
C GLU A 162 8.06 6.60 16.09
N GLY A 163 7.80 6.98 14.85
CA GLY A 163 6.95 8.12 14.50
C GLY A 163 5.45 7.84 14.44
N LYS A 164 5.03 6.60 14.76
CA LYS A 164 3.63 6.18 14.61
C LYS A 164 2.66 7.04 15.42
N GLY A 165 1.68 7.62 14.71
CA GLY A 165 0.64 8.46 15.31
C GLY A 165 1.09 9.86 15.71
N ARG A 166 2.39 10.18 15.58
CA ARG A 166 2.94 11.49 15.91
C ARG A 166 2.97 12.44 14.72
N PHE A 167 3.22 11.93 13.52
CA PHE A 167 3.41 12.76 12.33
C PHE A 167 2.29 12.57 11.31
N ILE A 168 1.83 13.69 10.73
CA ILE A 168 0.88 13.72 9.62
C ILE A 168 1.60 14.26 8.39
N ILE A 169 1.83 13.39 7.40
CA ILE A 169 2.46 13.79 6.14
C ILE A 169 1.50 14.70 5.38
N TRP A 170 2.01 15.85 4.92
CA TRP A 170 1.26 16.89 4.22
C TRP A 170 1.58 16.98 2.73
N GLU A 171 2.83 16.76 2.36
CA GLU A 171 3.30 16.69 0.98
C GLU A 171 4.51 15.76 0.87
N VAL A 172 4.71 15.19 -0.30
CA VAL A 172 5.82 14.28 -0.60
C VAL A 172 6.48 14.71 -1.89
N SER A 173 7.82 14.74 -1.89
CA SER A 173 8.64 15.05 -3.06
C SER A 173 9.36 13.80 -3.57
N TYR A 174 9.32 13.60 -4.87
CA TYR A 174 10.02 12.56 -5.60
C TYR A 174 10.97 13.18 -6.61
N VAL A 175 12.13 12.57 -6.82
CA VAL A 175 13.08 12.97 -7.88
C VAL A 175 13.09 11.87 -8.94
N LEU A 176 12.64 12.22 -10.14
CA LEU A 176 12.36 11.29 -11.23
C LEU A 176 13.19 11.62 -12.47
N PRO A 177 13.74 10.61 -13.19
CA PRO A 177 14.41 10.82 -14.46
C PRO A 177 13.46 11.34 -15.54
N SER A 178 13.90 12.33 -16.34
CA SER A 178 13.18 12.84 -17.51
C SER A 178 13.51 12.10 -18.80
N LYS A 179 14.48 11.21 -18.78
CA LYS A 179 14.83 10.31 -19.90
C LYS A 179 14.73 8.88 -19.41
N ALA A 180 14.43 7.95 -20.32
CA ALA A 180 14.38 6.53 -20.02
C ALA A 180 15.73 6.08 -19.44
N ALA A 181 15.83 6.16 -18.11
CA ALA A 181 16.84 5.46 -17.34
C ALA A 181 16.53 3.95 -17.38
N GLU A 182 17.30 3.13 -16.69
CA GLU A 182 17.04 1.70 -16.60
C GLU A 182 15.62 1.43 -16.04
N LEU A 183 14.70 1.09 -16.96
CA LEU A 183 13.32 0.74 -16.60
C LEU A 183 13.31 -0.61 -15.90
N ASN A 184 12.56 -0.73 -14.81
CA ASN A 184 12.49 -1.98 -14.07
C ASN A 184 11.47 -2.95 -14.69
N ILE A 185 11.96 -3.95 -15.39
CA ILE A 185 11.18 -5.06 -15.95
C ILE A 185 11.51 -6.41 -15.29
N THR A 186 12.13 -6.40 -14.10
CA THR A 186 12.57 -7.65 -13.41
C THR A 186 11.42 -8.51 -12.89
N TYR A 187 10.22 -7.95 -12.75
CA TYR A 187 9.04 -8.73 -12.39
C TYR A 187 8.70 -9.72 -13.51
N ALA A 188 8.67 -11.02 -13.19
CA ALA A 188 8.59 -12.09 -14.17
C ALA A 188 7.52 -11.93 -15.26
N PRO A 189 6.26 -11.54 -14.98
CA PRO A 189 5.28 -11.30 -16.04
C PRO A 189 5.64 -10.16 -16.98
N LEU A 190 6.31 -9.09 -16.51
CA LEU A 190 6.79 -8.01 -17.39
C LEU A 190 7.96 -8.50 -18.25
N LYS A 191 8.92 -9.18 -17.61
CA LYS A 191 10.08 -9.75 -18.29
C LYS A 191 9.64 -10.70 -19.41
N ASN A 192 8.77 -11.66 -19.09
CA ASN A 192 8.26 -12.62 -20.07
C ASN A 192 7.56 -11.92 -21.25
N TYR A 193 6.74 -10.89 -20.97
CA TYR A 193 6.07 -10.15 -22.04
C TYR A 193 7.06 -9.55 -23.03
N PHE A 194 8.13 -8.88 -22.56
CA PHE A 194 9.13 -8.27 -23.45
C PHE A 194 10.05 -9.30 -24.12
N GLU A 195 10.26 -10.47 -23.51
CA GLU A 195 10.96 -11.59 -24.14
C GLU A 195 10.13 -12.24 -25.27
N GLU A 196 8.81 -12.31 -25.11
CA GLU A 196 7.86 -12.84 -26.09
C GLU A 196 7.56 -11.83 -27.23
N HIS A 197 7.80 -10.52 -26.99
CA HIS A 197 7.53 -9.44 -27.94
C HIS A 197 8.77 -8.56 -28.14
N PRO A 198 9.86 -9.10 -28.72
CA PRO A 198 11.14 -8.37 -28.85
C PRO A 198 11.08 -7.14 -29.74
N GLU A 199 10.04 -7.01 -30.57
CA GLU A 199 9.74 -5.84 -31.40
C GLU A 199 9.23 -4.65 -30.58
N ILE A 200 8.72 -4.89 -29.37
CA ILE A 200 8.19 -3.85 -28.47
C ILE A 200 9.27 -3.43 -27.47
N GLN A 201 9.75 -2.19 -27.62
CA GLN A 201 10.71 -1.64 -26.66
C GLN A 201 10.02 -1.22 -25.37
N PRO A 202 10.62 -1.51 -24.18
CA PRO A 202 10.11 -1.02 -22.91
C PRO A 202 10.05 0.51 -22.89
N THR A 203 8.91 1.05 -22.54
CA THR A 203 8.71 2.46 -22.21
C THR A 203 7.95 2.60 -20.90
N PRO A 204 8.07 3.70 -20.16
CA PRO A 204 7.32 3.90 -18.91
C PRO A 204 5.81 3.71 -19.11
N LYS A 205 5.27 4.26 -20.20
CA LYS A 205 3.86 4.12 -20.54
C LYS A 205 3.47 2.65 -20.78
N LYS A 206 4.28 1.91 -21.57
CA LYS A 206 3.99 0.50 -21.86
C LYS A 206 4.07 -0.37 -20.62
N ILE A 207 5.04 -0.12 -19.73
CA ILE A 207 5.15 -0.81 -18.44
C ILE A 207 3.92 -0.52 -17.57
N ALA A 208 3.49 0.75 -17.47
CA ALA A 208 2.29 1.12 -16.73
C ALA A 208 1.03 0.42 -17.26
N GLU A 209 0.83 0.37 -18.59
CA GLU A 209 -0.27 -0.36 -19.24
C GLU A 209 -0.27 -1.84 -18.83
N LEU A 210 0.87 -2.51 -18.95
CA LEU A 210 1.02 -3.93 -18.58
C LEU A 210 0.78 -4.16 -17.08
N VAL A 211 1.30 -3.29 -16.23
CA VAL A 211 1.06 -3.36 -14.78
C VAL A 211 -0.42 -3.22 -14.47
N ILE A 212 -1.12 -2.28 -15.10
CA ILE A 212 -2.57 -2.09 -14.95
C ILE A 212 -3.32 -3.35 -15.39
N GLU A 213 -2.98 -3.95 -16.52
CA GLU A 213 -3.58 -5.20 -17.01
C GLU A 213 -3.34 -6.36 -16.02
N ILE A 214 -2.09 -6.55 -15.57
CA ILE A 214 -1.74 -7.58 -14.58
C ILE A 214 -2.52 -7.37 -13.28
N ARG A 215 -2.65 -6.12 -12.80
CA ARG A 215 -3.41 -5.82 -11.58
C ARG A 215 -4.89 -6.15 -11.76
N LYS A 216 -5.51 -5.68 -12.82
CA LYS A 216 -6.94 -5.94 -13.12
C LYS A 216 -7.24 -7.43 -13.30
N SER A 217 -6.29 -8.22 -13.83
CA SER A 217 -6.48 -9.66 -13.98
C SER A 217 -6.42 -10.43 -12.65
N LYS A 218 -5.66 -9.93 -11.66
CA LYS A 218 -5.37 -10.62 -10.40
C LYS A 218 -6.11 -10.06 -9.19
N LEU A 219 -6.38 -8.75 -9.15
CA LEU A 219 -6.93 -8.05 -7.99
C LEU A 219 -8.35 -7.58 -8.28
N PRO A 220 -9.28 -7.75 -7.35
CA PRO A 220 -10.63 -7.20 -7.49
C PRO A 220 -10.61 -5.68 -7.37
N ASP A 221 -11.44 -5.02 -8.18
CA ASP A 221 -11.69 -3.59 -8.03
C ASP A 221 -12.42 -3.35 -6.71
N PRO A 222 -11.88 -2.52 -5.79
CA PRO A 222 -12.53 -2.22 -4.51
C PRO A 222 -13.93 -1.62 -4.65
N ASN A 223 -14.23 -0.95 -5.76
CA ASN A 223 -15.56 -0.41 -6.03
C ASN A 223 -16.61 -1.50 -6.36
N GLN A 224 -16.16 -2.66 -6.83
CA GLN A 224 -17.02 -3.81 -7.16
C GLN A 224 -17.05 -4.83 -6.03
N GLN A 225 -15.89 -5.08 -5.41
CA GLN A 225 -15.74 -6.02 -4.32
C GLN A 225 -14.77 -5.45 -3.29
N GLY A 226 -15.29 -5.05 -2.14
CA GLY A 226 -14.53 -4.40 -1.08
C GLY A 226 -13.28 -5.19 -0.69
N ASN A 227 -12.13 -4.53 -0.66
CA ASN A 227 -10.85 -5.12 -0.26
C ASN A 227 -9.81 -4.02 0.05
N ALA A 228 -8.67 -4.39 0.59
CA ALA A 228 -7.54 -3.49 0.84
C ALA A 228 -6.23 -4.00 0.18
N GLY A 229 -6.35 -4.68 -0.95
CA GLY A 229 -5.21 -5.34 -1.59
C GLY A 229 -4.70 -6.53 -0.77
N SER A 230 -3.38 -6.71 -0.73
CA SER A 230 -2.76 -7.78 0.07
C SER A 230 -3.03 -7.57 1.55
N PHE A 231 -3.71 -8.55 2.18
CA PHE A 231 -4.05 -8.45 3.61
C PHE A 231 -2.86 -8.77 4.52
N PHE A 232 -1.97 -9.66 4.09
CA PHE A 232 -0.79 -10.08 4.84
C PHE A 232 0.49 -9.71 4.08
N LYS A 233 1.57 -9.47 4.83
CA LYS A 233 2.91 -9.37 4.27
C LYS A 233 3.40 -10.74 3.83
N ASN A 234 4.30 -10.77 2.85
CA ASN A 234 5.08 -11.97 2.58
C ASN A 234 6.07 -12.18 3.74
N PRO A 235 6.00 -13.29 4.49
CA PRO A 235 6.88 -13.53 5.62
C PRO A 235 8.33 -13.77 5.17
N VAL A 236 9.28 -13.27 5.95
CA VAL A 236 10.69 -13.61 5.83
C VAL A 236 11.01 -14.65 6.90
N ILE A 237 11.57 -15.79 6.50
CA ILE A 237 11.87 -16.92 7.38
C ILE A 237 13.36 -17.28 7.27
N LYS A 238 13.85 -18.06 8.25
CA LYS A 238 15.22 -18.58 8.22
C LYS A 238 15.40 -19.56 7.05
N GLU A 239 16.58 -19.56 6.47
CA GLU A 239 16.93 -20.41 5.32
C GLU A 239 16.68 -21.91 5.58
N GLU A 240 17.00 -22.38 6.79
CA GLU A 240 16.78 -23.77 7.21
C GLU A 240 15.31 -24.20 7.05
N LEU A 241 14.37 -23.38 7.53
CA LEU A 241 12.94 -23.65 7.38
C LEU A 241 12.49 -23.55 5.92
N ALA A 242 13.03 -22.59 5.17
CA ALA A 242 12.72 -22.44 3.75
C ALA A 242 13.15 -23.68 2.95
N LEU A 243 14.35 -24.20 3.20
CA LEU A 243 14.86 -25.42 2.57
C LEU A 243 14.05 -26.67 2.96
N GLN A 244 13.65 -26.78 4.24
CA GLN A 244 12.79 -27.86 4.70
C GLN A 244 11.44 -27.84 3.94
N LEU A 245 10.78 -26.68 3.93
CA LEU A 245 9.49 -26.53 3.25
C LEU A 245 9.61 -26.73 1.73
N LYS A 246 10.72 -26.32 1.10
CA LYS A 246 10.94 -26.52 -0.34
C LYS A 246 11.10 -27.99 -0.71
N ARG A 247 11.64 -28.83 0.19
CA ARG A 247 11.71 -30.30 0.00
C ARG A 247 10.33 -30.96 0.06
N GLU A 248 9.47 -30.45 0.95
CA GLU A 248 8.11 -30.95 1.12
C GLU A 248 7.16 -30.42 0.02
N PHE A 249 7.36 -29.16 -0.41
CA PHE A 249 6.54 -28.45 -1.40
C PHE A 249 7.39 -27.91 -2.54
N ASN A 250 7.58 -28.70 -3.59
CA ASN A 250 8.44 -28.35 -4.73
C ASN A 250 8.02 -27.04 -5.44
N ASP A 251 6.72 -26.70 -5.40
CA ASP A 251 6.13 -25.53 -6.02
C ASP A 251 6.13 -24.28 -5.13
N LEU A 252 6.70 -24.33 -3.90
CA LEU A 252 6.78 -23.19 -2.99
C LEU A 252 7.63 -22.06 -3.60
N PRO A 253 7.06 -20.85 -3.84
CA PRO A 253 7.81 -19.73 -4.33
C PRO A 253 8.65 -19.10 -3.21
N LEU A 254 9.95 -19.02 -3.42
CA LEU A 254 10.92 -18.41 -2.53
C LEU A 254 11.65 -17.28 -3.23
N TYR A 255 11.89 -16.18 -2.50
CA TYR A 255 12.58 -15.00 -3.01
C TYR A 255 13.67 -14.57 -2.03
N PRO A 256 14.79 -14.00 -2.52
CA PRO A 256 15.82 -13.43 -1.66
C PRO A 256 15.27 -12.30 -0.78
N ALA A 257 15.77 -12.22 0.45
CA ALA A 257 15.55 -11.08 1.36
C ALA A 257 16.84 -10.80 2.13
N SER A 258 17.00 -9.59 2.68
CA SER A 258 18.20 -9.18 3.44
C SER A 258 18.47 -10.09 4.65
N ASP A 259 17.41 -10.50 5.34
CA ASP A 259 17.49 -11.21 6.63
C ASP A 259 16.93 -12.64 6.56
N GLY A 260 17.01 -13.28 5.37
CA GLY A 260 16.53 -14.64 5.19
C GLY A 260 15.88 -14.90 3.83
N VAL A 261 14.83 -15.68 3.80
CA VAL A 261 14.10 -16.08 2.58
C VAL A 261 12.66 -15.62 2.69
N LYS A 262 12.21 -14.81 1.72
CA LYS A 262 10.82 -14.36 1.62
C LYS A 262 9.97 -15.44 0.98
N VAL A 263 8.85 -15.78 1.63
CA VAL A 263 7.89 -16.79 1.16
C VAL A 263 6.63 -16.11 0.65
N ALA A 264 6.05 -16.60 -0.44
CA ALA A 264 4.79 -16.07 -0.97
C ALA A 264 3.62 -16.39 -0.03
N ALA A 265 3.12 -15.41 0.71
CA ALA A 265 1.98 -15.59 1.62
C ALA A 265 0.72 -16.05 0.89
N GLY A 266 0.49 -15.58 -0.34
CA GLY A 266 -0.62 -16.03 -1.19
C GLY A 266 -0.59 -17.54 -1.45
N TRP A 267 0.59 -18.10 -1.69
CA TRP A 267 0.76 -19.54 -1.86
C TRP A 267 0.44 -20.33 -0.55
N LEU A 268 0.93 -19.83 0.60
CA LEU A 268 0.65 -20.45 1.91
C LEU A 268 -0.85 -20.48 2.20
N ILE A 269 -1.56 -19.38 1.92
CA ILE A 269 -3.01 -19.26 2.14
C ILE A 269 -3.78 -20.17 1.18
N GLU A 270 -3.36 -20.25 -0.08
CA GLU A 270 -3.94 -21.16 -1.08
C GLU A 270 -3.76 -22.64 -0.68
N LYS A 271 -2.55 -23.04 -0.29
CA LYS A 271 -2.27 -24.40 0.20
C LYS A 271 -2.97 -24.73 1.51
N ALA A 272 -3.26 -23.74 2.34
CA ALA A 272 -4.08 -23.90 3.53
C ALA A 272 -5.59 -24.05 3.23
N GLY A 273 -5.99 -23.97 1.94
CA GLY A 273 -7.36 -24.20 1.47
C GLY A 273 -8.28 -22.99 1.52
N PHE A 274 -7.74 -21.76 1.62
CA PHE A 274 -8.57 -20.57 1.72
C PHE A 274 -8.82 -19.84 0.40
N LYS A 275 -8.12 -20.11 -0.70
CA LYS A 275 -8.38 -19.48 -1.99
C LYS A 275 -9.82 -19.72 -2.45
N GLY A 276 -10.57 -18.64 -2.67
CA GLY A 276 -12.00 -18.72 -3.02
C GLY A 276 -12.92 -19.11 -1.86
N TYR A 277 -12.41 -19.22 -0.64
CA TYR A 277 -13.22 -19.52 0.55
C TYR A 277 -14.06 -18.32 0.97
N PHE A 278 -15.30 -18.60 1.38
CA PHE A 278 -16.23 -17.61 1.94
C PHE A 278 -16.89 -18.12 3.22
N ASN A 279 -17.07 -17.21 4.16
CA ASN A 279 -17.93 -17.40 5.33
C ASN A 279 -18.89 -16.18 5.37
N GLY A 280 -20.13 -16.37 4.93
CA GLY A 280 -21.04 -15.27 4.64
C GLY A 280 -20.48 -14.37 3.54
N ASP A 281 -20.43 -13.05 3.81
CA ASP A 281 -19.90 -12.05 2.88
C ASP A 281 -18.41 -11.77 3.03
N ALA A 282 -17.76 -12.26 4.09
CA ALA A 282 -16.32 -12.22 4.25
C ALA A 282 -15.65 -13.41 3.54
N GLY A 283 -14.63 -13.16 2.72
CA GLY A 283 -13.98 -14.22 1.96
C GLY A 283 -12.56 -13.91 1.54
N VAL A 284 -11.99 -14.87 0.81
CA VAL A 284 -10.69 -14.78 0.16
C VAL A 284 -10.91 -14.82 -1.36
N HIS A 285 -10.28 -13.90 -2.07
CA HIS A 285 -10.44 -13.77 -3.51
C HIS A 285 -9.99 -15.05 -4.26
N ASP A 286 -10.73 -15.43 -5.29
CA ASP A 286 -10.54 -16.69 -6.03
C ASP A 286 -9.32 -16.72 -6.96
N LYS A 287 -8.81 -15.54 -7.37
CA LYS A 287 -7.60 -15.43 -8.20
C LYS A 287 -6.35 -15.09 -7.40
N GLN A 288 -6.50 -14.44 -6.24
CA GLN A 288 -5.37 -14.00 -5.40
C GLN A 288 -5.68 -14.25 -3.92
N ALA A 289 -5.16 -15.34 -3.38
CA ALA A 289 -5.43 -15.76 -1.99
C ALA A 289 -4.93 -14.78 -0.92
N LEU A 290 -4.04 -13.84 -1.29
CA LEU A 290 -3.55 -12.81 -0.38
C LEU A 290 -4.57 -11.68 -0.13
N VAL A 291 -5.63 -11.61 -0.94
CA VAL A 291 -6.65 -10.57 -0.87
C VAL A 291 -7.90 -11.09 -0.15
N LEU A 292 -8.16 -10.53 1.02
CA LEU A 292 -9.43 -10.71 1.71
C LEU A 292 -10.46 -9.75 1.12
N VAL A 293 -11.68 -10.23 0.98
CA VAL A 293 -12.75 -9.51 0.26
C VAL A 293 -14.05 -9.45 1.07
N ASN A 294 -14.80 -8.39 0.80
CA ASN A 294 -16.17 -8.18 1.27
C ASN A 294 -17.12 -8.25 0.06
N LYS A 295 -18.10 -9.15 0.07
CA LYS A 295 -19.14 -9.22 -0.95
C LYS A 295 -20.21 -8.11 -0.85
N GLY A 296 -20.11 -7.26 0.20
CA GLY A 296 -20.96 -6.09 0.40
C GLY A 296 -21.61 -5.99 1.78
N GLY A 297 -21.85 -7.11 2.46
CA GLY A 297 -22.52 -7.17 3.77
C GLY A 297 -21.61 -7.56 4.94
N ALA A 298 -20.33 -7.91 4.71
CA ALA A 298 -19.42 -8.30 5.78
C ALA A 298 -19.10 -7.14 6.72
N SER A 299 -19.15 -7.40 8.02
CA SER A 299 -18.57 -6.52 9.03
C SER A 299 -17.04 -6.64 9.07
N GLY A 300 -16.36 -5.60 9.56
CA GLY A 300 -14.92 -5.69 9.74
C GLY A 300 -14.48 -6.76 10.74
N LYS A 301 -15.35 -7.07 11.72
CA LYS A 301 -15.10 -8.14 12.68
C LYS A 301 -15.11 -9.53 12.03
N GLU A 302 -16.00 -9.78 11.06
CA GLU A 302 -16.02 -11.03 10.30
C GLU A 302 -14.77 -11.19 9.45
N ILE A 303 -14.31 -10.12 8.77
CA ILE A 303 -13.07 -10.13 7.98
C ILE A 303 -11.86 -10.35 8.90
N ALA A 304 -11.80 -9.70 10.06
CA ALA A 304 -10.72 -9.89 11.03
C ALA A 304 -10.70 -11.33 11.60
N ASN A 305 -11.88 -11.91 11.88
CA ASN A 305 -11.98 -13.30 12.32
C ASN A 305 -11.51 -14.28 11.25
N LEU A 306 -11.82 -14.04 9.97
CA LEU A 306 -11.32 -14.82 8.85
C LEU A 306 -9.78 -14.73 8.78
N ALA A 307 -9.21 -13.54 8.95
CA ALA A 307 -7.76 -13.36 8.99
C ALA A 307 -7.09 -14.18 10.10
N VAL A 308 -7.69 -14.21 11.29
CA VAL A 308 -7.19 -15.06 12.42
C VAL A 308 -7.27 -16.55 12.10
N GLN A 309 -8.34 -17.01 11.44
CA GLN A 309 -8.47 -18.41 11.00
C GLN A 309 -7.37 -18.78 10.01
N ILE A 310 -7.10 -17.90 9.03
CA ILE A 310 -6.02 -18.08 8.05
C ILE A 310 -4.66 -18.16 8.77
N GLN A 311 -4.37 -17.20 9.66
CA GLN A 311 -3.11 -17.17 10.42
C GLN A 311 -2.88 -18.48 11.20
N LYS A 312 -3.93 -18.95 11.90
CA LYS A 312 -3.87 -20.19 12.66
C LYS A 312 -3.59 -21.39 11.75
N LYS A 313 -4.34 -21.55 10.67
CA LYS A 313 -4.21 -22.69 9.77
C LYS A 313 -2.85 -22.73 9.08
N VAL A 314 -2.35 -21.55 8.63
CA VAL A 314 -1.01 -21.44 8.03
C VAL A 314 0.07 -21.77 9.06
N PHE A 315 -0.06 -21.28 10.30
CA PHE A 315 0.89 -21.64 11.35
C PHE A 315 0.89 -23.14 11.69
N ASP A 316 -0.30 -23.74 11.80
CA ASP A 316 -0.43 -25.16 12.11
C ASP A 316 0.22 -26.03 11.03
N GLN A 317 0.08 -25.64 9.76
CA GLN A 317 0.56 -26.43 8.62
C GLN A 317 2.04 -26.18 8.27
N PHE A 318 2.50 -24.91 8.32
CA PHE A 318 3.83 -24.51 7.83
C PHE A 318 4.77 -23.98 8.90
N ARG A 319 4.30 -23.80 10.15
CA ARG A 319 5.04 -23.13 11.25
C ARG A 319 5.46 -21.71 10.93
N ILE A 320 4.77 -21.05 9.97
CA ILE A 320 4.99 -19.67 9.56
C ILE A 320 3.87 -18.79 10.14
N ARG A 321 4.24 -17.68 10.77
CA ARG A 321 3.29 -16.66 11.24
C ARG A 321 3.09 -15.61 10.15
N LEU A 322 1.85 -15.39 9.74
CA LEU A 322 1.48 -14.31 8.85
C LEU A 322 1.22 -13.03 9.66
N GLU A 323 1.77 -11.92 9.19
CA GLU A 323 1.51 -10.59 9.77
C GLU A 323 0.56 -9.80 8.87
N PRO A 324 -0.51 -9.18 9.42
CA PRO A 324 -1.34 -8.28 8.66
C PRO A 324 -0.53 -7.09 8.14
N GLU A 325 -0.71 -6.75 6.86
CA GLU A 325 -0.23 -5.49 6.27
C GLU A 325 -1.27 -4.39 6.53
N VAL A 326 -2.54 -4.78 6.54
CA VAL A 326 -3.69 -3.90 6.80
C VAL A 326 -3.73 -3.48 8.26
N THR A 327 -3.98 -2.19 8.49
CA THR A 327 -4.20 -1.65 9.85
C THR A 327 -5.60 -2.02 10.32
N ILE A 328 -5.70 -2.80 11.40
CA ILE A 328 -6.97 -3.23 12.00
C ILE A 328 -7.30 -2.32 13.19
N LEU A 329 -8.49 -1.71 13.21
CA LEU A 329 -8.98 -0.76 14.22
C LEU A 329 -10.29 -1.23 14.87
#